data_9a6dac28e294b8240686ad3d5ccc4ee3
#
_entry.id   9a6dac28e294b8240686ad3d5ccc4ee3
#
_cell.length_a   1.000
_cell.length_b   1.000
_cell.length_c   1.000
_cell.angle_alpha   90.00
_cell.angle_beta   90.00
_cell.angle_gamma   90.00
#
_symmetry.space_group_name_H-M   'P 1'
#
loop_
_entity.id
_entity.type
_entity.pdbx_description
1 polymer ?
#
loop_
_entity_poly.entity_id
_entity_poly.type
_entity_poly.pdbx_seq_one_letter_code
_entity_poly.pdbx_strand_id
1 'polypeptide(L)'
;VIKEGEMPEVMRGEETQIFGAISMEPALQNAIHQGMPVLIGLPGTHAKWAVVENNTITDFRTFMTGELFDVLSRHSILGATMHPGDEPHWDAFTHGLTAAQEHHQTGLLSTLFSTRSRLLTSNLTSSSQGDYLSGLLIGHELCGLASSLLRDLPATTPIALIGSANLNSRYSQAFSHVFPDRQIHAIPNAT
;
A
#
# COMPACT_ATOMS: atom_id res chain seq x y z
N VAL A 1 -19.98 -2.73 0.91
CA VAL A 1 -19.78 -3.48 -0.36
C VAL A 1 -19.26 -4.86 -0.03
N ILE A 2 -19.80 -5.89 -0.67
CA ILE A 2 -19.37 -7.28 -0.52
C ILE A 2 -19.03 -7.79 -1.91
N LYS A 3 -17.87 -8.41 -2.04
CA LYS A 3 -17.44 -9.16 -3.21
C LYS A 3 -17.52 -10.64 -2.86
N GLU A 4 -18.37 -11.38 -3.56
CA GLU A 4 -18.53 -12.82 -3.40
C GLU A 4 -17.48 -13.59 -4.22
N GLY A 5 -17.21 -14.84 -3.88
CA GLY A 5 -16.27 -15.69 -4.58
C GLY A 5 -15.52 -16.63 -3.62
N GLU A 6 -14.51 -17.34 -4.15
CA GLU A 6 -13.68 -18.26 -3.34
C GLU A 6 -12.90 -17.51 -2.25
N MET A 7 -12.51 -16.25 -2.51
CA MET A 7 -11.91 -15.35 -1.52
C MET A 7 -12.80 -14.11 -1.41
N PRO A 8 -13.81 -14.14 -0.54
CA PRO A 8 -14.73 -13.03 -0.39
C PRO A 8 -14.02 -11.82 0.24
N GLU A 9 -14.44 -10.62 -0.18
CA GLU A 9 -13.91 -9.35 0.29
C GLU A 9 -15.04 -8.48 0.83
N VAL A 10 -14.75 -7.69 1.86
CA VAL A 10 -15.74 -6.80 2.50
C VAL A 10 -15.17 -5.40 2.63
N MET A 11 -15.98 -4.41 2.27
CA MET A 11 -15.73 -2.99 2.48
C MET A 11 -16.92 -2.38 3.21
N ARG A 12 -16.67 -1.59 4.26
CA ARG A 12 -17.74 -0.99 5.07
C ARG A 12 -17.35 0.41 5.53
N GLY A 13 -17.79 1.41 4.77
CA GLY A 13 -17.52 2.82 5.03
C GLY A 13 -16.51 3.44 4.04
N GLU A 14 -15.53 2.68 3.59
CA GLU A 14 -14.51 3.15 2.65
C GLU A 14 -15.12 3.57 1.30
N GLU A 15 -16.24 2.98 0.90
CA GLU A 15 -16.99 3.39 -0.29
C GLU A 15 -17.39 4.86 -0.26
N THR A 16 -17.71 5.40 0.92
CA THR A 16 -18.03 6.83 1.08
C THR A 16 -16.81 7.70 0.80
N GLN A 17 -15.63 7.29 1.24
CA GLN A 17 -14.38 8.00 0.96
C GLN A 17 -14.04 7.94 -0.52
N ILE A 18 -14.22 6.79 -1.17
CA ILE A 18 -13.97 6.60 -2.61
C ILE A 18 -14.84 7.57 -3.43
N PHE A 19 -16.16 7.55 -3.24
CA PHE A 19 -17.04 8.42 -4.02
C PHE A 19 -16.93 9.88 -3.62
N GLY A 20 -16.61 10.17 -2.35
CA GLY A 20 -16.26 11.51 -1.90
C GLY A 20 -15.04 12.07 -2.63
N ALA A 21 -13.94 11.32 -2.72
CA ALA A 21 -12.75 11.72 -3.45
C ALA A 21 -13.02 11.91 -4.94
N ILE A 22 -13.74 11.00 -5.58
CA ILE A 22 -14.12 11.12 -6.98
C ILE A 22 -14.93 12.41 -7.21
N SER A 23 -15.87 12.73 -6.31
CA SER A 23 -16.69 13.94 -6.45
C SER A 23 -15.93 15.25 -6.25
N MET A 24 -14.80 15.21 -5.55
CA MET A 24 -13.98 16.38 -5.25
C MET A 24 -12.79 16.56 -6.21
N GLU A 25 -12.39 15.50 -6.93
CA GLU A 25 -11.18 15.49 -7.74
C GLU A 25 -11.52 15.51 -9.26
N PRO A 26 -11.40 16.68 -9.93
CA PRO A 26 -11.80 16.81 -11.34
C PRO A 26 -11.11 15.81 -12.29
N ALA A 27 -9.85 15.44 -11.99
CA ALA A 27 -9.11 14.48 -12.81
C ALA A 27 -9.76 13.08 -12.80
N LEU A 28 -10.23 12.62 -11.63
CA LEU A 28 -10.92 11.35 -11.49
C LEU A 28 -12.31 11.39 -12.13
N GLN A 29 -13.05 12.50 -11.93
CA GLN A 29 -14.36 12.70 -12.60
C GLN A 29 -14.24 12.63 -14.11
N ASN A 30 -13.28 13.36 -14.68
CA ASN A 30 -13.05 13.38 -16.12
C ASN A 30 -12.70 11.98 -16.67
N ALA A 31 -11.87 11.24 -15.97
CA ALA A 31 -11.53 9.87 -16.35
C ALA A 31 -12.78 8.98 -16.43
N ILE A 32 -13.61 9.00 -15.37
CA ILE A 32 -14.85 8.22 -15.32
C ILE A 32 -15.84 8.66 -16.42
N HIS A 33 -16.00 9.98 -16.66
CA HIS A 33 -16.87 10.49 -17.73
C HIS A 33 -16.39 10.06 -19.13
N GLN A 34 -15.10 9.83 -19.30
CA GLN A 34 -14.51 9.28 -20.52
C GLN A 34 -14.58 7.75 -20.62
N GLY A 35 -15.21 7.09 -19.65
CA GLY A 35 -15.31 5.63 -19.60
C GLY A 35 -14.01 4.94 -19.21
N MET A 36 -13.04 5.67 -18.66
CA MET A 36 -11.80 5.10 -18.15
C MET A 36 -11.98 4.60 -16.71
N PRO A 37 -11.40 3.43 -16.36
CA PRO A 37 -11.32 3.00 -14.97
C PRO A 37 -10.44 3.96 -14.16
N VAL A 38 -10.70 4.04 -12.85
CA VAL A 38 -9.79 4.68 -11.89
C VAL A 38 -9.48 3.69 -10.77
N LEU A 39 -8.26 3.75 -10.23
CA LEU A 39 -7.84 2.94 -9.11
C LEU A 39 -7.67 3.83 -7.88
N ILE A 40 -8.36 3.49 -6.80
CA ILE A 40 -8.31 4.23 -5.53
C ILE A 40 -7.68 3.37 -4.45
N GLY A 41 -6.60 3.85 -3.86
CA GLY A 41 -5.95 3.26 -2.70
C GLY A 41 -6.33 4.00 -1.41
N LEU A 42 -6.69 3.26 -0.37
CA LEU A 42 -6.99 3.74 0.97
C LEU A 42 -6.02 3.08 1.96
N PRO A 43 -4.79 3.61 2.10
CA PRO A 43 -3.84 3.12 3.08
C PRO A 43 -4.39 3.22 4.50
N GLY A 44 -4.23 2.16 5.28
CA GLY A 44 -4.73 2.10 6.65
C GLY A 44 -4.38 0.80 7.35
N THR A 45 -5.06 0.51 8.46
CA THR A 45 -4.93 -0.77 9.18
C THR A 45 -5.19 -1.95 8.23
N HIS A 46 -6.28 -1.88 7.47
CA HIS A 46 -6.62 -2.77 6.37
C HIS A 46 -6.63 -1.93 5.09
N ALA A 47 -5.50 -1.87 4.39
CA ALA A 47 -5.41 -1.11 3.16
C ALA A 47 -6.38 -1.67 2.11
N LYS A 48 -7.12 -0.78 1.44
CA LYS A 48 -8.05 -1.14 0.37
C LYS A 48 -7.55 -0.57 -0.95
N TRP A 49 -7.69 -1.36 -2.00
CA TRP A 49 -7.52 -0.89 -3.37
C TRP A 49 -8.79 -1.23 -4.15
N ALA A 50 -9.42 -0.22 -4.74
CA ALA A 50 -10.69 -0.36 -5.42
C ALA A 50 -10.61 0.16 -6.86
N VAL A 51 -11.15 -0.60 -7.79
CA VAL A 51 -11.36 -0.19 -9.18
C VAL A 51 -12.77 0.39 -9.29
N VAL A 52 -12.88 1.59 -9.86
CA VAL A 52 -14.15 2.24 -10.13
C VAL A 52 -14.31 2.48 -11.62
N GLU A 53 -15.40 1.98 -12.17
CA GLU A 53 -15.80 2.15 -13.57
C GLU A 53 -17.27 2.59 -13.64
N ASN A 54 -17.57 3.58 -14.46
CA ASN A 54 -18.95 4.04 -14.64
C ASN A 54 -19.67 4.34 -13.31
N ASN A 55 -19.00 5.01 -12.36
CA ASN A 55 -19.49 5.29 -11.01
C ASN A 55 -19.86 4.04 -10.18
N THR A 56 -19.26 2.90 -10.48
CA THR A 56 -19.48 1.66 -9.75
C THR A 56 -18.15 1.07 -9.32
N ILE A 57 -18.03 0.59 -8.08
CA ILE A 57 -16.89 -0.20 -7.62
C ILE A 57 -17.02 -1.59 -8.25
N THR A 58 -16.19 -1.89 -9.24
CA THR A 58 -16.24 -3.15 -10.01
C THR A 58 -15.39 -4.24 -9.41
N ASP A 59 -14.28 -3.88 -8.77
CA ASP A 59 -13.43 -4.81 -8.04
C ASP A 59 -12.71 -4.12 -6.88
N PHE A 60 -12.27 -4.88 -5.87
CA PHE A 60 -11.40 -4.37 -4.81
C PHE A 60 -10.64 -5.51 -4.13
N ARG A 61 -9.53 -5.12 -3.47
CA ARG A 61 -8.68 -6.00 -2.64
C ARG A 61 -8.39 -5.35 -1.31
N THR A 62 -8.31 -6.20 -0.28
CA THR A 62 -7.92 -5.81 1.06
C THR A 62 -6.53 -6.39 1.38
N PHE A 63 -5.67 -5.56 1.95
CA PHE A 63 -4.36 -5.96 2.45
C PHE A 63 -4.25 -5.60 3.93
N MET A 64 -3.80 -6.51 4.75
CA MET A 64 -3.67 -6.32 6.21
C MET A 64 -2.37 -5.59 6.59
N THR A 65 -1.88 -4.71 5.74
CA THR A 65 -0.54 -4.12 5.82
C THR A 65 -0.31 -3.34 7.10
N GLY A 66 -1.24 -2.46 7.46
CA GLY A 66 -1.12 -1.67 8.69
C GLY A 66 -1.27 -2.50 9.96
N GLU A 67 -2.19 -3.45 9.99
CA GLU A 67 -2.37 -4.35 11.13
C GLU A 67 -1.14 -5.25 11.32
N LEU A 68 -0.62 -5.84 10.24
CA LEU A 68 0.60 -6.64 10.30
C LEU A 68 1.78 -5.81 10.79
N PHE A 69 1.94 -4.57 10.33
CA PHE A 69 2.98 -3.69 10.82
C PHE A 69 2.86 -3.47 12.32
N ASP A 70 1.67 -3.16 12.82
CA ASP A 70 1.43 -2.90 14.24
C ASP A 70 1.71 -4.15 15.09
N VAL A 71 1.17 -5.30 14.71
CA VAL A 71 1.37 -6.57 15.43
C VAL A 71 2.84 -6.99 15.40
N LEU A 72 3.49 -6.92 14.25
CA LEU A 72 4.88 -7.36 14.11
C LEU A 72 5.85 -6.43 14.83
N SER A 73 5.61 -5.13 14.82
CA SER A 73 6.47 -4.16 15.50
C SER A 73 6.29 -4.15 17.02
N ARG A 74 5.13 -4.53 17.55
CA ARG A 74 4.84 -4.49 18.99
C ARG A 74 4.86 -5.85 19.67
N HIS A 75 4.48 -6.91 18.98
CA HIS A 75 4.16 -8.20 19.60
C HIS A 75 4.94 -9.37 19.00
N SER A 76 5.98 -9.12 18.21
CA SER A 76 6.80 -10.18 17.62
C SER A 76 8.29 -10.02 17.92
N ILE A 77 9.07 -11.06 17.60
CA ILE A 77 10.53 -11.02 17.69
C ILE A 77 11.15 -9.93 16.79
N LEU A 78 10.43 -9.48 15.76
CA LEU A 78 10.90 -8.42 14.87
C LEU A 78 10.88 -7.07 15.60
N GLY A 79 9.88 -6.84 16.43
CA GLY A 79 9.72 -5.61 17.20
C GLY A 79 10.60 -5.51 18.45
N ALA A 80 11.11 -6.65 18.93
CA ALA A 80 11.84 -6.71 20.22
C ALA A 80 13.08 -5.79 20.28
N THR A 81 13.58 -5.34 19.14
CA THR A 81 14.76 -4.46 19.03
C THR A 81 14.49 -3.17 18.27
N MET A 82 13.22 -2.92 17.92
CA MET A 82 12.84 -1.68 17.26
C MET A 82 12.77 -0.54 18.27
N HIS A 83 13.48 0.53 17.97
CA HIS A 83 13.38 1.79 18.70
C HIS A 83 13.05 2.87 17.68
N PRO A 84 11.80 3.42 17.68
CA PRO A 84 11.45 4.46 16.72
C PRO A 84 12.43 5.63 16.78
N GLY A 85 12.92 6.06 15.63
CA GLY A 85 13.68 7.30 15.49
C GLY A 85 12.75 8.51 15.42
N ASP A 86 13.32 9.71 15.58
CA ASP A 86 12.58 10.96 15.45
C ASP A 86 12.22 11.27 13.99
N GLU A 87 13.03 10.79 13.04
CA GLU A 87 12.86 11.01 11.61
C GLU A 87 12.79 9.68 10.85
N PRO A 88 12.04 9.63 9.72
CA PRO A 88 11.97 8.45 8.87
C PRO A 88 13.31 8.11 8.22
N HIS A 89 13.70 6.85 8.27
CA HIS A 89 14.87 6.31 7.55
C HIS A 89 14.47 5.82 6.16
N TRP A 90 14.38 6.75 5.20
CA TRP A 90 13.91 6.47 3.84
C TRP A 90 14.77 5.45 3.08
N ASP A 91 16.07 5.40 3.33
CA ASP A 91 16.95 4.38 2.72
C ASP A 91 16.56 2.97 3.21
N ALA A 92 16.30 2.81 4.49
CA ALA A 92 15.85 1.54 5.05
C ALA A 92 14.48 1.15 4.50
N PHE A 93 13.56 2.11 4.37
CA PHE A 93 12.26 1.92 3.74
C PHE A 93 12.41 1.42 2.30
N THR A 94 13.25 2.08 1.51
CA THR A 94 13.53 1.70 0.11
C THR A 94 14.17 0.32 0.02
N HIS A 95 15.10 -0.02 0.91
CA HIS A 95 15.66 -1.37 0.98
C HIS A 95 14.59 -2.43 1.28
N GLY A 96 13.59 -2.10 2.11
CA GLY A 96 12.43 -2.97 2.35
C GLY A 96 11.60 -3.20 1.09
N LEU A 97 11.30 -2.13 0.34
CA LEU A 97 10.60 -2.21 -0.95
C LEU A 97 11.34 -3.09 -1.95
N THR A 98 12.66 -2.87 -2.10
CA THR A 98 13.51 -3.66 -3.01
C THR A 98 13.51 -5.14 -2.62
N ALA A 99 13.66 -5.44 -1.32
CA ALA A 99 13.61 -6.82 -0.83
C ALA A 99 12.26 -7.50 -1.13
N ALA A 100 11.16 -6.77 -1.01
CA ALA A 100 9.85 -7.29 -1.40
C ALA A 100 9.76 -7.59 -2.89
N GLN A 101 10.22 -6.67 -3.77
CA GLN A 101 10.18 -6.86 -5.22
C GLN A 101 11.03 -8.05 -5.68
N GLU A 102 12.27 -8.16 -5.18
CA GLU A 102 13.21 -9.21 -5.57
C GLU A 102 12.79 -10.59 -5.07
N HIS A 103 12.09 -10.66 -3.93
CA HIS A 103 11.79 -11.92 -3.26
C HIS A 103 10.29 -12.18 -3.07
N HIS A 104 9.38 -11.44 -3.76
CA HIS A 104 7.93 -11.65 -3.59
C HIS A 104 7.48 -13.09 -3.86
N GLN A 105 8.12 -13.80 -4.79
CA GLN A 105 7.80 -15.18 -5.12
C GLN A 105 8.10 -16.17 -3.99
N THR A 106 9.06 -15.85 -3.11
CA THR A 106 9.34 -16.70 -1.92
C THR A 106 8.30 -16.49 -0.82
N GLY A 107 7.47 -15.48 -0.96
CA GLY A 107 6.36 -15.16 -0.08
C GLY A 107 6.75 -14.31 1.13
N LEU A 108 5.75 -13.61 1.66
CA LEU A 108 5.90 -12.70 2.78
C LEU A 108 6.51 -13.37 4.02
N LEU A 109 6.08 -14.58 4.37
CA LEU A 109 6.55 -15.27 5.57
C LEU A 109 8.06 -15.49 5.57
N SER A 110 8.65 -15.77 4.41
CA SER A 110 10.10 -15.92 4.27
C SER A 110 10.82 -14.58 4.38
N THR A 111 10.33 -13.56 3.70
CA THR A 111 10.99 -12.25 3.64
C THR A 111 10.91 -11.46 4.95
N LEU A 112 9.86 -11.66 5.76
CA LEU A 112 9.69 -10.97 7.06
C LEU A 112 10.90 -11.15 7.98
N PHE A 113 11.53 -12.34 8.02
CA PHE A 113 12.66 -12.58 8.90
C PHE A 113 13.91 -11.76 8.51
N SER A 114 13.96 -11.24 7.29
CA SER A 114 15.04 -10.33 6.86
C SER A 114 15.12 -9.08 7.73
N THR A 115 14.00 -8.61 8.29
CA THR A 115 13.95 -7.50 9.25
C THR A 115 14.83 -7.79 10.48
N ARG A 116 14.84 -9.04 10.95
CA ARG A 116 15.66 -9.46 12.08
C ARG A 116 17.09 -9.77 11.68
N SER A 117 17.29 -10.55 10.61
CA SER A 117 18.62 -11.00 10.20
C SER A 117 19.50 -9.83 9.76
N ARG A 118 18.95 -8.80 9.08
CA ARG A 118 19.70 -7.60 8.70
C ARG A 118 20.18 -6.78 9.91
N LEU A 119 19.39 -6.71 10.98
CA LEU A 119 19.85 -6.10 12.23
C LEU A 119 21.02 -6.90 12.84
N LEU A 120 20.92 -8.22 12.89
CA LEU A 120 21.94 -9.09 13.46
C LEU A 120 23.24 -9.10 12.66
N THR A 121 23.18 -8.80 11.38
CA THR A 121 24.34 -8.69 10.47
C THR A 121 24.83 -7.26 10.25
N SER A 122 24.36 -6.32 11.07
CA SER A 122 24.73 -4.89 11.06
C SER A 122 24.36 -4.13 9.75
N ASN A 123 23.37 -4.65 9.01
CA ASN A 123 22.86 -3.99 7.80
C ASN A 123 21.65 -3.06 8.09
N LEU A 124 21.16 -3.06 9.34
CA LEU A 124 20.14 -2.16 9.86
C LEU A 124 20.50 -1.72 11.26
N THR A 125 20.00 -0.57 11.68
CA THR A 125 20.01 -0.10 13.06
C THR A 125 18.66 -0.34 13.72
N SER A 126 18.60 -0.32 15.04
CA SER A 126 17.33 -0.41 15.79
C SER A 126 16.34 0.70 15.43
N SER A 127 16.84 1.90 15.10
CA SER A 127 16.00 3.06 14.69
C SER A 127 15.45 2.93 13.26
N SER A 128 16.17 2.25 12.35
CA SER A 128 15.77 2.10 10.95
C SER A 128 14.99 0.82 10.67
N GLN A 129 14.94 -0.11 11.65
CA GLN A 129 14.31 -1.42 11.48
C GLN A 129 12.80 -1.34 11.19
N GLY A 130 12.10 -0.38 11.82
CA GLY A 130 10.68 -0.15 11.59
C GLY A 130 10.39 0.35 10.18
N ASP A 131 11.23 1.23 9.63
CA ASP A 131 11.08 1.72 8.27
C ASP A 131 11.34 0.63 7.24
N TYR A 132 12.36 -0.22 7.47
CA TYR A 132 12.58 -1.39 6.64
C TYR A 132 11.36 -2.33 6.62
N LEU A 133 10.79 -2.66 7.79
CA LEU A 133 9.58 -3.49 7.88
C LEU A 133 8.40 -2.84 7.14
N SER A 134 8.21 -1.53 7.31
CA SER A 134 7.16 -0.79 6.60
C SER A 134 7.33 -0.89 5.08
N GLY A 135 8.55 -0.66 4.58
CA GLY A 135 8.86 -0.81 3.15
C GLY A 135 8.64 -2.23 2.64
N LEU A 136 9.03 -3.23 3.42
CA LEU A 136 8.85 -4.64 3.07
C LEU A 136 7.36 -5.00 2.93
N LEU A 137 6.53 -4.61 3.89
CA LEU A 137 5.09 -4.91 3.89
C LEU A 137 4.37 -4.17 2.76
N ILE A 138 4.61 -2.87 2.58
CA ILE A 138 4.04 -2.08 1.49
C ILE A 138 4.53 -2.62 0.13
N GLY A 139 5.79 -3.00 0.02
CA GLY A 139 6.33 -3.61 -1.19
C GLY A 139 5.60 -4.91 -1.57
N HIS A 140 5.35 -5.81 -0.62
CA HIS A 140 4.57 -7.03 -0.86
C HIS A 140 3.10 -6.71 -1.23
N GLU A 141 2.48 -5.72 -0.60
CA GLU A 141 1.14 -5.24 -0.99
C GLU A 141 1.12 -4.78 -2.45
N LEU A 142 2.08 -3.95 -2.86
CA LEU A 142 2.16 -3.45 -4.23
C LEU A 142 2.49 -4.54 -5.25
N CYS A 143 3.30 -5.54 -4.91
CA CYS A 143 3.50 -6.73 -5.74
C CYS A 143 2.21 -7.54 -5.89
N GLY A 144 1.44 -7.68 -4.80
CA GLY A 144 0.11 -8.29 -4.82
C GLY A 144 -0.87 -7.50 -5.69
N LEU A 145 -0.85 -6.17 -5.60
CA LEU A 145 -1.65 -5.28 -6.42
C LEU A 145 -1.30 -5.41 -7.91
N ALA A 146 0.00 -5.49 -8.24
CA ALA A 146 0.49 -5.68 -9.60
C ALA A 146 -0.02 -6.97 -10.24
N SER A 147 -0.05 -8.05 -9.48
CA SER A 147 -0.50 -9.38 -9.94
C SER A 147 -2.02 -9.56 -9.93
N SER A 148 -2.76 -8.62 -9.37
CA SER A 148 -4.23 -8.64 -9.27
C SER A 148 -4.88 -7.48 -10.04
N LEU A 149 -5.30 -6.44 -9.33
CA LEU A 149 -6.09 -5.34 -9.92
C LEU A 149 -5.34 -4.55 -11.01
N LEU A 150 -4.05 -4.29 -10.84
CA LEU A 150 -3.27 -3.52 -11.83
C LEU A 150 -2.96 -4.30 -13.10
N ARG A 151 -2.98 -5.63 -13.04
CA ARG A 151 -2.67 -6.48 -14.21
C ARG A 151 -3.60 -6.20 -15.39
N ASP A 152 -4.86 -6.00 -15.09
CA ASP A 152 -5.93 -5.90 -16.09
C ASP A 152 -6.30 -4.44 -16.40
N LEU A 153 -5.66 -3.47 -15.73
CA LEU A 153 -5.89 -2.04 -15.93
C LEU A 153 -4.88 -1.42 -16.91
N PRO A 154 -5.33 -0.52 -17.81
CA PRO A 154 -4.46 0.25 -18.70
C PRO A 154 -3.34 0.96 -17.94
N ALA A 155 -2.17 1.11 -18.57
CA ALA A 155 -1.05 1.85 -17.97
C ALA A 155 -1.40 3.33 -17.67
N THR A 156 -2.35 3.88 -18.41
CA THR A 156 -2.85 5.27 -18.27
C THR A 156 -3.95 5.42 -17.22
N THR A 157 -4.37 4.35 -16.55
CA THR A 157 -5.39 4.41 -15.49
C THR A 157 -4.98 5.40 -14.41
N PRO A 158 -5.78 6.43 -14.11
CA PRO A 158 -5.51 7.33 -13.00
C PRO A 158 -5.57 6.59 -11.67
N ILE A 159 -4.60 6.91 -10.79
CA ILE A 159 -4.48 6.27 -9.47
C ILE A 159 -4.48 7.37 -8.42
N ALA A 160 -5.31 7.22 -7.40
CA ALA A 160 -5.34 8.14 -6.27
C ALA A 160 -5.19 7.42 -4.94
N LEU A 161 -4.56 8.10 -3.98
CA LEU A 161 -4.45 7.67 -2.57
C LEU A 161 -5.29 8.57 -1.69
N ILE A 162 -6.05 7.98 -0.79
CA ILE A 162 -6.84 8.70 0.22
C ILE A 162 -6.34 8.24 1.59
N GLY A 163 -5.57 9.07 2.28
CA GLY A 163 -4.99 8.69 3.56
C GLY A 163 -4.40 9.87 4.33
N SER A 164 -3.85 9.58 5.52
CA SER A 164 -3.09 10.57 6.28
C SER A 164 -1.84 11.01 5.51
N ALA A 165 -1.34 12.21 5.79
CA ALA A 165 -0.15 12.74 5.13
C ALA A 165 1.06 11.81 5.22
N ASN A 166 1.29 11.18 6.38
CA ASN A 166 2.39 10.23 6.57
C ASN A 166 2.23 8.98 5.70
N LEU A 167 1.05 8.35 5.69
CA LEU A 167 0.78 7.18 4.85
C LEU A 167 0.84 7.52 3.37
N ASN A 168 0.25 8.64 2.96
CA ASN A 168 0.32 9.10 1.58
C ASN A 168 1.77 9.30 1.11
N SER A 169 2.64 9.88 1.96
CA SER A 169 4.06 10.04 1.65
C SER A 169 4.76 8.69 1.43
N ARG A 170 4.57 7.73 2.34
CA ARG A 170 5.15 6.38 2.23
C ARG A 170 4.65 5.65 0.99
N TYR A 171 3.34 5.66 0.75
CA TYR A 171 2.76 4.99 -0.42
C TYR A 171 3.14 5.66 -1.74
N SER A 172 3.23 7.01 -1.78
CA SER A 172 3.68 7.72 -2.98
C SER A 172 5.12 7.35 -3.32
N GLN A 173 6.03 7.31 -2.34
CA GLN A 173 7.40 6.88 -2.55
C GLN A 173 7.48 5.41 -2.97
N ALA A 174 6.74 4.53 -2.30
CA ALA A 174 6.69 3.11 -2.62
C ALA A 174 6.16 2.88 -4.04
N PHE A 175 5.10 3.60 -4.42
CA PHE A 175 4.50 3.48 -5.73
C PHE A 175 5.45 3.94 -6.84
N SER A 176 6.13 5.07 -6.65
CA SER A 176 7.14 5.56 -7.60
C SER A 176 8.34 4.60 -7.74
N HIS A 177 8.69 3.89 -6.66
CA HIS A 177 9.78 2.91 -6.67
C HIS A 177 9.37 1.61 -7.40
N VAL A 178 8.14 1.12 -7.14
CA VAL A 178 7.65 -0.16 -7.70
C VAL A 178 7.12 0.01 -9.12
N PHE A 179 6.49 1.16 -9.42
CA PHE A 179 5.85 1.46 -10.70
C PHE A 179 6.32 2.83 -11.25
N PRO A 180 7.59 2.94 -11.71
CA PRO A 180 8.16 4.22 -12.12
C PRO A 180 7.44 4.89 -13.30
N ASP A 181 6.73 4.11 -14.11
CA ASP A 181 5.98 4.59 -15.28
C ASP A 181 4.54 4.99 -14.96
N ARG A 182 4.10 4.88 -13.70
CA ARG A 182 2.74 5.24 -13.29
C ARG A 182 2.76 6.41 -12.31
N GLN A 183 1.83 7.34 -12.51
CA GLN A 183 1.65 8.46 -11.58
C GLN A 183 0.54 8.15 -10.57
N ILE A 184 0.73 8.61 -9.34
CA ILE A 184 -0.24 8.49 -8.27
C ILE A 184 -0.51 9.87 -7.67
N HIS A 185 -1.78 10.19 -7.42
CA HIS A 185 -2.21 11.43 -6.82
C HIS A 185 -2.61 11.20 -5.36
N ALA A 186 -1.95 11.88 -4.43
CA ALA A 186 -2.31 11.81 -3.02
C ALA A 186 -3.38 12.85 -2.70
N ILE A 187 -4.52 12.38 -2.21
CA ILE A 187 -5.65 13.22 -1.77
C ILE A 187 -5.63 13.18 -0.23
N PRO A 188 -5.45 14.32 0.45
CA PRO A 188 -5.53 14.35 1.91
C PRO A 188 -6.92 13.94 2.38
N ASN A 189 -7.00 13.18 3.47
CA ASN A 189 -8.28 12.96 4.12
C ASN A 189 -8.89 14.32 4.50
N ALA A 190 -10.14 14.53 4.13
CA ALA A 190 -10.92 15.61 4.72
C ALA A 190 -11.05 15.28 6.22
N THR A 191 -10.46 16.13 7.06
CA THR A 191 -10.60 16.09 8.53
C THR A 191 -12.00 16.51 8.94
#